data_c0d2a0a3244db86156261204f3ef06a3
#
_entry.id   c0d2a0a3244db86156261204f3ef06a3
#
_cell.length_a   1.000
_cell.length_b   1.000
_cell.length_c   1.000
_cell.angle_alpha   90.00
_cell.angle_beta   90.00
_cell.angle_gamma   90.00
#
_symmetry.space_group_name_H-M   'P 1'
#
loop_
_entity.id
_entity.type
_entity.pdbx_description
1 polymer ?
#
loop_
_entity_poly.entity_id
_entity_poly.type
_entity_poly.pdbx_seq_one_letter_code
_entity_poly.pdbx_strand_id
1 'polypeptide(L)'
;MRFDHGLATVFFLVLFLILPTAAEARGGLEPVDFTVKGAALGDGEEKMLAAFGKPDFDKERMVWDIHMRYYTFPDGYEVGVAVRTGKIMDIRIKSKEYTARAGVRYGATAYKLRTTFGEKQRTFLDGDVCCIYENPQDRRQRLIFAVEPTDGSLLSWRLTSLPLTEEEADALTEAERSDWENTDLQALSLGGRDIDTSALGKDETPALRWEVRKKEAS
;
A
#
# COMPACT_ATOMS: atom_id res chain seq x y z
N MET A 1 -48.32 68.23 15.48
CA MET A 1 -47.31 67.61 14.62
C MET A 1 -46.57 66.55 15.43
N ARG A 2 -46.86 65.29 15.21
CA ARG A 2 -46.18 64.11 15.86
C ARG A 2 -45.10 63.64 14.91
N PHE A 3 -43.85 63.57 15.41
CA PHE A 3 -42.76 62.98 14.67
C PHE A 3 -42.56 61.52 15.21
N ASP A 4 -42.80 60.60 14.30
CA ASP A 4 -42.50 59.16 14.54
C ASP A 4 -41.00 58.93 14.45
N HIS A 5 -40.40 58.59 15.60
CA HIS A 5 -38.99 58.11 15.72
C HIS A 5 -39.01 56.62 16.02
N GLY A 6 -39.28 55.83 15.01
CA GLY A 6 -39.45 54.40 15.27
C GLY A 6 -38.89 53.44 14.20
N LEU A 7 -37.91 53.81 13.38
CA LEU A 7 -37.48 52.86 12.34
C LEU A 7 -35.97 52.77 12.07
N ALA A 8 -35.12 53.27 12.95
CA ALA A 8 -33.67 53.28 12.72
C ALA A 8 -32.85 52.29 13.58
N THR A 9 -33.49 51.56 14.51
CA THR A 9 -32.73 50.78 15.51
C THR A 9 -32.68 49.25 15.23
N VAL A 10 -33.37 48.76 14.20
CA VAL A 10 -33.43 47.29 13.92
C VAL A 10 -32.39 46.80 12.90
N PHE A 11 -31.73 47.71 12.18
CA PHE A 11 -30.82 47.29 11.10
C PHE A 11 -29.36 47.01 11.51
N PHE A 12 -29.01 47.24 12.79
CA PHE A 12 -27.61 47.09 13.26
C PHE A 12 -27.33 45.78 14.02
N LEU A 13 -28.31 44.90 14.23
CA LEU A 13 -28.15 43.71 15.04
C LEU A 13 -28.00 42.41 14.26
N VAL A 14 -28.02 42.44 12.93
CA VAL A 14 -27.94 41.19 12.10
C VAL A 14 -26.59 41.01 11.40
N LEU A 15 -25.66 41.97 11.51
CA LEU A 15 -24.38 41.89 10.80
C LEU A 15 -23.23 41.21 11.62
N PHE A 16 -23.53 40.60 12.77
CA PHE A 16 -22.47 40.08 13.64
C PHE A 16 -22.45 38.54 13.79
N LEU A 17 -23.15 37.79 12.93
CA LEU A 17 -23.26 36.34 13.09
C LEU A 17 -22.74 35.50 11.91
N ILE A 18 -21.85 36.06 11.07
CA ILE A 18 -21.10 35.28 10.08
C ILE A 18 -19.62 35.55 10.33
N LEU A 19 -19.15 35.22 11.52
CA LEU A 19 -17.75 34.85 11.68
C LEU A 19 -17.65 33.45 11.10
N PRO A 20 -16.86 33.22 10.00
CA PRO A 20 -16.47 31.88 9.66
C PRO A 20 -15.70 31.39 10.90
N THR A 21 -16.28 30.46 11.65
CA THR A 21 -15.48 29.62 12.52
C THR A 21 -14.43 29.03 11.61
N ALA A 22 -13.20 29.53 11.69
CA ALA A 22 -12.04 28.83 11.20
C ALA A 22 -12.05 27.49 11.96
N ALA A 23 -12.74 26.51 11.40
CA ALA A 23 -12.53 25.15 11.76
C ALA A 23 -11.04 24.96 11.51
N GLU A 24 -10.24 24.96 12.57
CA GLU A 24 -8.89 24.47 12.50
C GLU A 24 -9.00 23.15 11.75
N ALA A 25 -8.48 23.13 10.53
CA ALA A 25 -8.46 21.94 9.71
C ALA A 25 -7.59 20.92 10.48
N ARG A 26 -8.23 20.19 11.41
CA ARG A 26 -7.62 19.04 12.03
C ARG A 26 -7.27 18.13 10.89
N GLY A 27 -5.98 17.91 10.70
CA GLY A 27 -5.47 17.02 9.68
C GLY A 27 -6.28 15.72 9.70
N GLY A 28 -6.62 15.22 8.54
CA GLY A 28 -7.41 14.00 8.39
C GLY A 28 -7.15 13.38 7.03
N LEU A 29 -7.56 12.14 6.88
CA LEU A 29 -7.43 11.41 5.62
C LEU A 29 -8.45 11.90 4.60
N GLU A 30 -8.03 11.96 3.36
CA GLU A 30 -8.86 12.24 2.20
C GLU A 30 -8.75 11.10 1.18
N PRO A 31 -9.75 10.88 0.30
CA PRO A 31 -9.69 9.81 -0.70
C PRO A 31 -8.46 9.87 -1.60
N VAL A 32 -7.94 11.06 -1.88
CA VAL A 32 -6.73 11.25 -2.68
C VAL A 32 -5.48 10.69 -2.01
N ASP A 33 -5.45 10.54 -0.69
CA ASP A 33 -4.33 9.98 0.05
C ASP A 33 -4.14 8.48 -0.22
N PHE A 34 -5.16 7.82 -0.80
CA PHE A 34 -5.15 6.41 -1.18
C PHE A 34 -4.92 6.21 -2.69
N THR A 35 -4.40 7.22 -3.37
CA THR A 35 -4.03 7.17 -4.79
C THR A 35 -2.58 7.61 -5.00
N VAL A 36 -1.89 7.00 -5.95
CA VAL A 36 -0.54 7.36 -6.33
C VAL A 36 -0.47 7.46 -7.85
N LYS A 37 -0.11 8.65 -8.38
CA LYS A 37 -0.08 8.90 -9.83
C LYS A 37 -1.40 8.52 -10.54
N GLY A 38 -2.53 8.56 -9.83
CA GLY A 38 -3.86 8.20 -10.35
C GLY A 38 -4.21 6.71 -10.27
N ALA A 39 -3.30 5.86 -9.79
CA ALA A 39 -3.61 4.46 -9.47
C ALA A 39 -3.96 4.31 -7.99
N ALA A 40 -4.89 3.41 -7.67
CA ALA A 40 -5.36 3.09 -6.32
C ALA A 40 -5.30 1.58 -6.06
N LEU A 41 -5.38 1.20 -4.79
CA LEU A 41 -5.60 -0.20 -4.43
C LEU A 41 -6.91 -0.71 -5.04
N GLY A 42 -6.89 -1.93 -5.57
CA GLY A 42 -8.02 -2.53 -6.27
C GLY A 42 -8.10 -2.21 -7.77
N ASP A 43 -7.31 -1.28 -8.30
CA ASP A 43 -7.19 -1.06 -9.73
C ASP A 43 -6.49 -2.25 -10.42
N GLY A 44 -6.71 -2.39 -11.73
CA GLY A 44 -6.07 -3.44 -12.55
C GLY A 44 -4.67 -3.07 -13.01
N GLU A 45 -3.95 -4.08 -13.51
CA GLU A 45 -2.59 -3.94 -14.03
C GLU A 45 -2.47 -2.91 -15.17
N GLU A 46 -3.46 -2.84 -16.06
CA GLU A 46 -3.49 -1.84 -17.14
C GLU A 46 -3.40 -0.42 -16.61
N LYS A 47 -4.19 -0.11 -15.57
CA LYS A 47 -4.18 1.22 -14.93
C LYS A 47 -2.86 1.48 -14.19
N MET A 48 -2.27 0.44 -13.60
CA MET A 48 -0.93 0.51 -13.02
C MET A 48 0.10 0.91 -14.09
N LEU A 49 0.14 0.23 -15.22
CA LEU A 49 1.07 0.54 -16.30
C LEU A 49 0.84 1.94 -16.88
N ALA A 50 -0.41 2.37 -16.99
CA ALA A 50 -0.74 3.74 -17.41
C ALA A 50 -0.21 4.80 -16.44
N ALA A 51 -0.23 4.53 -15.13
CA ALA A 51 0.20 5.45 -14.08
C ALA A 51 1.72 5.50 -13.89
N PHE A 52 2.39 4.34 -13.91
CA PHE A 52 3.81 4.21 -13.56
C PHE A 52 4.72 4.00 -14.77
N GLY A 53 4.16 3.66 -15.93
CA GLY A 53 4.91 3.38 -17.14
C GLY A 53 5.42 1.94 -17.21
N LYS A 54 6.52 1.72 -17.92
CA LYS A 54 7.13 0.41 -18.08
C LYS A 54 7.98 0.07 -16.85
N PRO A 55 7.77 -1.10 -16.20
CA PRO A 55 8.62 -1.55 -15.11
C PRO A 55 10.02 -1.95 -15.61
N ASP A 56 11.01 -1.83 -14.75
CA ASP A 56 12.37 -2.32 -15.00
C ASP A 56 12.43 -3.84 -14.91
N PHE A 57 11.77 -4.40 -13.92
CA PHE A 57 11.63 -5.84 -13.71
C PHE A 57 10.43 -6.15 -12.83
N ASP A 58 10.04 -7.41 -12.83
CA ASP A 58 9.04 -7.95 -11.92
C ASP A 58 9.55 -9.23 -11.23
N LYS A 59 8.94 -9.56 -10.11
CA LYS A 59 9.16 -10.80 -9.36
C LYS A 59 7.91 -11.26 -8.67
N GLU A 60 7.73 -12.57 -8.60
CA GLU A 60 6.63 -13.17 -7.87
C GLU A 60 7.07 -13.63 -6.47
N ARG A 61 6.15 -13.54 -5.52
CA ARG A 61 6.32 -14.05 -4.17
C ARG A 61 4.98 -14.27 -3.48
N MET A 62 4.96 -15.17 -2.51
CA MET A 62 3.81 -15.34 -1.63
C MET A 62 3.89 -14.32 -0.48
N VAL A 63 2.75 -13.70 -0.19
CA VAL A 63 2.57 -12.78 0.95
C VAL A 63 1.27 -13.15 1.62
N TRP A 64 1.30 -13.73 2.83
CA TRP A 64 0.11 -14.24 3.54
C TRP A 64 -0.77 -15.17 2.67
N ASP A 65 -0.13 -16.14 2.00
CA ASP A 65 -0.78 -17.05 1.04
C ASP A 65 -1.43 -16.39 -0.18
N ILE A 66 -1.20 -15.12 -0.40
CA ILE A 66 -1.60 -14.43 -1.61
C ILE A 66 -0.43 -14.44 -2.60
N HIS A 67 -0.66 -14.99 -3.80
CA HIS A 67 0.33 -14.97 -4.87
C HIS A 67 0.40 -13.57 -5.47
N MET A 68 1.51 -12.89 -5.25
CA MET A 68 1.75 -11.50 -5.64
C MET A 68 2.83 -11.40 -6.70
N ARG A 69 2.61 -10.55 -7.71
CA ARG A 69 3.64 -10.09 -8.63
C ARG A 69 3.98 -8.64 -8.31
N TYR A 70 5.25 -8.38 -8.02
CA TYR A 70 5.75 -7.06 -7.70
C TYR A 70 6.52 -6.48 -8.87
N TYR A 71 6.07 -5.34 -9.37
CA TYR A 71 6.68 -4.56 -10.42
C TYR A 71 7.52 -3.44 -9.82
N THR A 72 8.77 -3.34 -10.22
CA THR A 72 9.69 -2.28 -9.81
C THR A 72 9.87 -1.29 -10.95
N PHE A 73 9.70 0.00 -10.63
CA PHE A 73 9.78 1.10 -11.58
C PHE A 73 11.01 1.98 -11.31
N PRO A 74 11.56 2.65 -12.35
CA PRO A 74 12.81 3.43 -12.26
C PRO A 74 12.76 4.51 -11.19
N ASP A 75 11.59 5.14 -11.01
CA ASP A 75 11.41 6.29 -10.10
C ASP A 75 11.30 5.90 -8.62
N GLY A 76 11.61 4.65 -8.25
CA GLY A 76 11.56 4.19 -6.87
C GLY A 76 10.15 3.80 -6.38
N TYR A 77 9.29 3.37 -7.29
CA TYR A 77 8.00 2.75 -6.97
C TYR A 77 8.11 1.23 -7.09
N GLU A 78 7.44 0.53 -6.17
CA GLU A 78 7.22 -0.92 -6.25
C GLU A 78 5.72 -1.17 -6.10
N VAL A 79 5.09 -1.83 -7.07
CA VAL A 79 3.66 -2.09 -7.07
C VAL A 79 3.40 -3.58 -7.10
N GLY A 80 2.68 -4.08 -6.10
CA GLY A 80 2.27 -5.47 -5.95
C GLY A 80 0.85 -5.70 -6.47
N VAL A 81 0.72 -6.62 -7.40
CA VAL A 81 -0.54 -7.06 -8.00
C VAL A 81 -0.79 -8.50 -7.60
N ALA A 82 -2.00 -8.81 -7.13
CA ALA A 82 -2.38 -10.20 -6.87
C ALA A 82 -2.56 -10.93 -8.21
N VAL A 83 -1.80 -12.00 -8.41
CA VAL A 83 -1.76 -12.73 -9.71
C VAL A 83 -3.14 -13.24 -10.09
N ARG A 84 -3.89 -13.80 -9.17
CA ARG A 84 -5.23 -14.35 -9.42
C ARG A 84 -6.25 -13.32 -9.86
N THR A 85 -6.26 -12.14 -9.23
CA THR A 85 -7.29 -11.12 -9.48
C THR A 85 -6.87 -10.02 -10.43
N GLY A 86 -5.55 -9.90 -10.71
CA GLY A 86 -4.98 -8.79 -11.47
C GLY A 86 -5.14 -7.44 -10.78
N LYS A 87 -5.37 -7.41 -9.45
CA LYS A 87 -5.64 -6.19 -8.68
C LYS A 87 -4.43 -5.72 -7.90
N ILE A 88 -4.19 -4.41 -7.90
CA ILE A 88 -3.18 -3.78 -7.06
C ILE A 88 -3.56 -3.95 -5.60
N MET A 89 -2.67 -4.52 -4.80
CA MET A 89 -2.84 -4.71 -3.36
C MET A 89 -1.77 -4.00 -2.53
N ASP A 90 -0.65 -3.62 -3.12
CA ASP A 90 0.45 -2.97 -2.41
C ASP A 90 1.14 -1.95 -3.32
N ILE A 91 1.37 -0.73 -2.84
CA ILE A 91 2.13 0.30 -3.54
C ILE A 91 3.16 0.86 -2.55
N ARG A 92 4.43 0.68 -2.83
CA ARG A 92 5.54 1.19 -2.03
C ARG A 92 6.23 2.33 -2.75
N ILE A 93 6.45 3.42 -2.03
CA ILE A 93 7.02 4.64 -2.57
C ILE A 93 8.30 4.96 -1.81
N LYS A 94 9.43 4.77 -2.47
CA LYS A 94 10.77 5.14 -2.01
C LYS A 94 11.31 6.35 -2.79
N SER A 95 10.50 6.86 -3.73
CA SER A 95 10.84 8.02 -4.54
C SER A 95 10.98 9.27 -3.68
N LYS A 96 12.11 9.96 -3.76
CA LYS A 96 12.32 11.25 -3.11
C LYS A 96 11.63 12.40 -3.84
N GLU A 97 11.26 12.19 -5.09
CA GLU A 97 10.57 13.15 -5.94
C GLU A 97 9.06 13.16 -5.72
N TYR A 98 8.52 12.09 -5.12
CA TYR A 98 7.09 12.00 -4.87
C TYR A 98 6.65 13.04 -3.85
N THR A 99 5.58 13.74 -4.20
CA THR A 99 4.93 14.73 -3.33
C THR A 99 3.46 14.38 -3.19
N ALA A 100 3.04 14.12 -1.96
CA ALA A 100 1.65 13.89 -1.60
C ALA A 100 0.91 15.20 -1.33
N ARG A 101 -0.35 15.08 -0.92
CA ARG A 101 -1.20 16.21 -0.52
C ARG A 101 -0.50 17.17 0.42
N ALA A 102 -0.83 18.45 0.31
CA ALA A 102 -0.28 19.55 1.10
C ALA A 102 1.27 19.67 1.03
N GLY A 103 1.91 19.13 -0.02
CA GLY A 103 3.36 19.21 -0.20
C GLY A 103 4.15 18.30 0.75
N VAL A 104 3.55 17.23 1.26
CA VAL A 104 4.26 16.20 2.03
C VAL A 104 5.15 15.40 1.09
N ARG A 105 6.44 15.31 1.43
CA ARG A 105 7.47 14.62 0.66
C ARG A 105 8.48 13.95 1.58
N TYR A 106 9.41 13.19 1.03
CA TYR A 106 10.53 12.61 1.77
C TYR A 106 11.18 13.64 2.69
N GLY A 107 11.47 13.27 3.93
CA GLY A 107 12.00 14.17 4.97
C GLY A 107 10.97 15.13 5.57
N ALA A 108 9.68 15.02 5.23
CA ALA A 108 8.65 15.82 5.89
C ALA A 108 8.63 15.55 7.40
N THR A 109 8.56 16.62 8.19
CA THR A 109 8.62 16.52 9.66
C THR A 109 7.38 15.84 10.26
N ALA A 110 7.51 15.28 11.45
CA ALA A 110 6.40 14.73 12.23
C ALA A 110 5.25 15.73 12.38
N TYR A 111 5.56 17.01 12.59
CA TYR A 111 4.57 18.08 12.66
C TYR A 111 3.76 18.19 11.35
N LYS A 112 4.46 18.19 10.19
CA LYS A 112 3.81 18.26 8.88
C LYS A 112 2.91 17.06 8.62
N LEU A 113 3.35 15.85 8.96
CA LEU A 113 2.54 14.64 8.85
C LEU A 113 1.27 14.73 9.70
N ARG A 114 1.43 15.10 10.98
CA ARG A 114 0.32 15.24 11.93
C ARG A 114 -0.71 16.29 11.48
N THR A 115 -0.26 17.45 11.03
CA THR A 115 -1.16 18.52 10.59
C THR A 115 -1.87 18.19 9.28
N THR A 116 -1.29 17.34 8.43
CA THR A 116 -1.89 16.94 7.15
C THR A 116 -2.81 15.74 7.30
N PHE A 117 -2.37 14.67 7.97
CA PHE A 117 -3.09 13.38 8.01
C PHE A 117 -3.74 13.09 9.37
N GLY A 118 -3.54 13.95 10.36
CA GLY A 118 -4.00 13.72 11.72
C GLY A 118 -2.95 13.07 12.59
N GLU A 119 -3.21 13.09 13.90
CA GLU A 119 -2.31 12.45 14.87
C GLU A 119 -2.46 10.93 14.83
N LYS A 120 -1.33 10.21 14.84
CA LYS A 120 -1.29 8.75 14.86
C LYS A 120 -0.16 8.27 15.77
N GLN A 121 -0.47 7.26 16.58
CA GLN A 121 0.55 6.61 17.39
C GLN A 121 1.53 5.86 16.49
N ARG A 122 2.81 5.93 16.87
CA ARG A 122 3.87 5.15 16.19
C ARG A 122 3.79 3.70 16.63
N THR A 123 3.98 2.80 15.68
CA THR A 123 4.04 1.35 15.90
C THR A 123 5.26 0.77 15.19
N PHE A 124 5.60 -0.47 15.50
CA PHE A 124 6.69 -1.19 14.83
C PHE A 124 6.10 -2.14 13.79
N LEU A 125 6.56 -2.06 12.54
CA LEU A 125 6.12 -2.91 11.44
C LEU A 125 7.31 -3.21 10.51
N ASP A 126 7.56 -4.47 10.22
CA ASP A 126 8.60 -4.94 9.28
C ASP A 126 10.02 -4.39 9.56
N GLY A 127 10.31 -4.04 10.82
CA GLY A 127 11.61 -3.49 11.24
C GLY A 127 11.67 -1.96 11.28
N ASP A 128 10.64 -1.28 10.82
CA ASP A 128 10.54 0.17 10.79
C ASP A 128 9.58 0.73 11.84
N VAL A 129 9.82 1.96 12.27
CA VAL A 129 8.84 2.74 13.04
C VAL A 129 7.85 3.38 12.07
N CYS A 130 6.57 3.07 12.25
CA CYS A 130 5.52 3.45 11.31
C CYS A 130 4.36 4.20 11.97
N CYS A 131 3.69 5.06 11.19
CA CYS A 131 2.36 5.57 11.46
C CYS A 131 1.40 4.92 10.48
N ILE A 132 0.38 4.20 10.97
CA ILE A 132 -0.57 3.45 10.16
C ILE A 132 -1.93 4.14 10.20
N TYR A 133 -2.43 4.54 9.05
CA TYR A 133 -3.73 5.17 8.85
C TYR A 133 -4.64 4.25 8.07
N GLU A 134 -5.82 3.98 8.60
CA GLU A 134 -6.84 3.17 7.92
C GLU A 134 -7.73 4.08 7.07
N ASN A 135 -8.12 3.60 5.89
CA ASN A 135 -9.12 4.27 5.07
C ASN A 135 -10.49 4.19 5.78
N PRO A 136 -11.14 5.32 6.06
CA PRO A 136 -12.46 5.31 6.72
C PRO A 136 -13.54 4.57 5.93
N GLN A 137 -13.39 4.45 4.62
CA GLN A 137 -14.36 3.79 3.73
C GLN A 137 -14.07 2.29 3.56
N ASP A 138 -12.81 1.89 3.69
CA ASP A 138 -12.37 0.49 3.59
C ASP A 138 -11.18 0.26 4.52
N ARG A 139 -11.43 -0.26 5.71
CA ARG A 139 -10.42 -0.47 6.75
C ARG A 139 -9.27 -1.40 6.37
N ARG A 140 -9.43 -2.18 5.30
CA ARG A 140 -8.35 -3.01 4.75
C ARG A 140 -7.32 -2.17 4.02
N GLN A 141 -7.71 -1.02 3.47
CA GLN A 141 -6.78 -0.11 2.83
C GLN A 141 -6.08 0.75 3.87
N ARG A 142 -4.78 0.73 3.86
CA ARG A 142 -3.95 1.46 4.82
C ARG A 142 -2.91 2.29 4.11
N LEU A 143 -2.73 3.50 4.64
CA LEU A 143 -1.61 4.37 4.32
C LEU A 143 -0.61 4.27 5.48
N ILE A 144 0.60 3.82 5.18
CA ILE A 144 1.66 3.59 6.16
C ILE A 144 2.81 4.53 5.84
N PHE A 145 3.24 5.29 6.83
CA PHE A 145 4.44 6.10 6.76
C PHE A 145 5.52 5.45 7.61
N ALA A 146 6.62 5.03 7.01
CA ALA A 146 7.83 4.73 7.75
C ALA A 146 8.51 6.04 8.11
N VAL A 147 8.87 6.20 9.38
CA VAL A 147 9.42 7.44 9.91
C VAL A 147 10.72 7.20 10.66
N GLU A 148 11.59 8.18 10.65
CA GLU A 148 12.81 8.15 11.44
C GLU A 148 12.47 8.05 12.94
N PRO A 149 13.04 7.08 13.66
CA PRO A 149 12.72 6.87 15.08
C PRO A 149 12.98 8.08 15.98
N THR A 150 14.01 8.86 15.68
CA THR A 150 14.47 9.97 16.51
C THR A 150 13.61 11.22 16.39
N ASP A 151 13.36 11.69 15.17
CA ASP A 151 12.66 12.96 14.93
C ASP A 151 11.30 12.78 14.23
N GLY A 152 10.98 11.57 13.75
CA GLY A 152 9.73 11.26 13.08
C GLY A 152 9.63 11.82 11.67
N SER A 153 10.73 12.17 11.04
CA SER A 153 10.73 12.58 9.64
C SER A 153 10.38 11.40 8.71
N LEU A 154 9.70 11.73 7.62
CA LEU A 154 9.18 10.72 6.69
C LEU A 154 10.30 10.09 5.84
N LEU A 155 10.38 8.76 5.87
CA LEU A 155 11.35 7.97 5.11
C LEU A 155 10.74 7.33 3.85
N SER A 156 9.54 6.79 3.98
CA SER A 156 8.85 6.12 2.86
C SER A 156 7.35 6.05 3.10
N TRP A 157 6.61 5.75 2.01
CA TRP A 157 5.17 5.49 2.05
C TRP A 157 4.86 4.07 1.61
N ARG A 158 3.76 3.56 2.10
CA ARG A 158 3.16 2.35 1.58
C ARG A 158 1.65 2.49 1.61
N LEU A 159 0.99 2.20 0.49
CA LEU A 159 -0.44 1.93 0.44
C LEU A 159 -0.61 0.43 0.33
N THR A 160 -1.44 -0.18 1.19
CA THR A 160 -1.62 -1.63 1.16
C THR A 160 -3.02 -2.03 1.60
N SER A 161 -3.54 -3.08 0.99
CA SER A 161 -4.70 -3.85 1.44
C SER A 161 -4.31 -5.27 1.90
N LEU A 162 -3.00 -5.55 1.93
CA LEU A 162 -2.49 -6.81 2.46
C LEU A 162 -2.63 -6.86 3.98
N PRO A 163 -2.81 -8.04 4.58
CA PRO A 163 -2.72 -8.22 6.02
C PRO A 163 -1.40 -7.69 6.58
N LEU A 164 -1.45 -7.12 7.78
CA LEU A 164 -0.27 -6.65 8.51
C LEU A 164 0.10 -7.58 9.67
N THR A 165 -0.85 -8.43 10.09
CA THR A 165 -0.65 -9.42 11.17
C THR A 165 -1.15 -10.78 10.74
N GLU A 166 -0.73 -11.81 11.48
CA GLU A 166 -1.16 -13.19 11.27
C GLU A 166 -2.67 -13.34 11.48
N GLU A 167 -3.23 -12.66 12.50
CA GLU A 167 -4.67 -12.69 12.76
C GLU A 167 -5.49 -12.11 11.61
N GLU A 168 -4.98 -11.04 10.97
CA GLU A 168 -5.61 -10.47 9.77
C GLU A 168 -5.50 -11.41 8.57
N ALA A 169 -4.38 -12.12 8.43
CA ALA A 169 -4.19 -13.11 7.38
C ALA A 169 -5.12 -14.31 7.57
N ASP A 170 -5.29 -14.78 8.80
CA ASP A 170 -6.19 -15.88 9.13
C ASP A 170 -7.67 -15.51 8.91
N ALA A 171 -7.99 -14.23 9.05
CA ALA A 171 -9.34 -13.72 8.79
C ALA A 171 -9.67 -13.58 7.29
N LEU A 172 -8.70 -13.77 6.38
CA LEU A 172 -8.96 -13.78 4.94
C LEU A 172 -9.86 -14.95 4.58
N THR A 173 -10.85 -14.67 3.75
CA THR A 173 -11.70 -15.73 3.19
C THR A 173 -10.89 -16.58 2.20
N GLU A 174 -11.29 -17.83 2.00
CA GLU A 174 -10.70 -18.72 1.00
C GLU A 174 -10.71 -18.10 -0.41
N ALA A 175 -11.72 -17.29 -0.72
CA ALA A 175 -11.80 -16.54 -1.97
C ALA A 175 -10.74 -15.43 -2.09
N GLU A 176 -10.22 -14.92 -0.99
CA GLU A 176 -9.19 -13.87 -0.95
C GLU A 176 -7.77 -14.45 -0.91
N ARG A 177 -7.63 -15.67 -0.43
CA ARG A 177 -6.36 -16.41 -0.48
C ARG A 177 -6.05 -16.79 -1.93
N SER A 178 -4.79 -16.92 -2.24
CA SER A 178 -4.38 -17.53 -3.50
C SER A 178 -4.80 -18.99 -3.46
N ASP A 179 -5.51 -19.47 -4.48
CA ASP A 179 -5.71 -20.91 -4.69
C ASP A 179 -4.38 -21.54 -5.08
N TRP A 180 -3.50 -21.68 -4.10
CA TRP A 180 -2.23 -22.36 -4.28
C TRP A 180 -2.43 -23.80 -4.77
N GLU A 181 -3.46 -24.48 -4.27
CA GLU A 181 -3.83 -25.83 -4.69
C GLU A 181 -4.39 -25.88 -6.12
N ASN A 182 -4.96 -24.78 -6.61
CA ASN A 182 -5.49 -24.66 -7.97
C ASN A 182 -4.55 -23.88 -8.90
N THR A 183 -3.39 -23.48 -8.42
CA THR A 183 -2.36 -22.92 -9.31
C THR A 183 -1.89 -24.07 -10.20
N ASP A 184 -2.37 -24.09 -11.43
CA ASP A 184 -1.90 -25.03 -12.45
C ASP A 184 -0.38 -24.81 -12.61
N LEU A 185 0.40 -25.69 -12.01
CA LEU A 185 1.87 -25.67 -12.09
C LEU A 185 2.36 -25.73 -13.54
N GLN A 186 1.47 -26.14 -14.48
CA GLN A 186 1.72 -26.07 -15.90
C GLN A 186 1.65 -24.66 -16.47
N ALA A 187 0.91 -23.75 -15.79
CA ALA A 187 0.85 -22.35 -16.18
C ALA A 187 2.00 -21.50 -15.61
N LEU A 188 2.77 -22.04 -14.67
CA LEU A 188 4.02 -21.42 -14.23
C LEU A 188 5.09 -21.62 -15.31
N SER A 189 4.96 -20.84 -16.38
CA SER A 189 5.98 -20.77 -17.43
C SER A 189 7.25 -20.15 -16.85
N LEU A 190 8.19 -20.98 -16.49
CA LEU A 190 9.56 -20.58 -16.23
C LEU A 190 10.18 -20.11 -17.57
N GLY A 191 9.98 -18.84 -17.88
CA GLY A 191 10.61 -18.19 -19.02
C GLY A 191 10.12 -18.62 -20.40
N GLY A 192 8.82 -18.91 -20.58
CA GLY A 192 8.22 -19.14 -21.88
C GLY A 192 8.67 -20.44 -22.58
N ARG A 193 9.14 -21.41 -21.82
CA ARG A 193 9.38 -22.78 -22.31
C ARG A 193 8.30 -23.69 -21.74
N ASP A 194 7.48 -24.23 -22.61
CA ASP A 194 6.59 -25.34 -22.27
C ASP A 194 7.47 -26.50 -21.77
N ILE A 195 7.42 -26.77 -20.48
CA ILE A 195 8.04 -27.98 -19.94
C ILE A 195 7.09 -29.12 -20.30
N ASP A 196 7.45 -29.92 -21.25
CA ASP A 196 6.74 -31.15 -21.57
C ASP A 196 6.86 -32.14 -20.41
N THR A 197 5.83 -32.11 -19.53
CA THR A 197 5.76 -33.01 -18.37
C THR A 197 5.30 -34.42 -18.74
N SER A 198 4.98 -34.70 -20.00
CA SER A 198 4.57 -36.03 -20.46
C SER A 198 5.68 -37.08 -20.29
N ALA A 199 6.93 -36.64 -20.16
CA ALA A 199 8.09 -37.49 -19.90
C ALA A 199 8.30 -37.82 -18.40
N LEU A 200 7.63 -37.11 -17.46
CA LEU A 200 7.78 -37.31 -16.02
C LEU A 200 6.87 -38.41 -15.45
N GLY A 201 6.08 -39.06 -16.30
CA GLY A 201 5.03 -40.02 -15.88
C GLY A 201 5.42 -41.50 -15.85
N LYS A 202 6.70 -41.88 -15.85
CA LYS A 202 7.09 -43.28 -15.66
C LYS A 202 8.19 -43.36 -14.60
N ASP A 203 7.77 -43.86 -13.45
CA ASP A 203 8.58 -44.35 -12.33
C ASP A 203 10.03 -44.74 -12.65
N GLU A 204 10.92 -43.78 -12.67
CA GLU A 204 12.32 -44.01 -12.37
C GLU A 204 12.76 -42.92 -11.41
N THR A 205 12.50 -43.14 -10.12
CA THR A 205 13.16 -42.42 -9.06
C THR A 205 14.67 -42.75 -9.21
N PRO A 206 15.51 -41.80 -9.64
CA PRO A 206 16.96 -42.06 -9.56
C PRO A 206 17.29 -42.19 -8.07
N ALA A 207 17.62 -43.38 -7.62
CA ALA A 207 18.14 -43.57 -6.29
C ALA A 207 19.38 -42.68 -6.17
N LEU A 208 19.25 -41.60 -5.38
CA LEU A 208 20.38 -40.76 -4.97
C LEU A 208 21.32 -41.63 -4.13
N ARG A 209 22.27 -42.28 -4.79
CA ARG A 209 23.34 -43.05 -4.18
C ARG A 209 24.32 -42.04 -3.62
N TRP A 210 24.23 -41.75 -2.33
CA TRP A 210 25.28 -41.06 -1.59
C TRP A 210 26.44 -41.99 -1.37
N GLU A 211 27.45 -41.93 -2.24
CA GLU A 211 28.75 -42.55 -1.96
C GLU A 211 29.50 -41.68 -0.93
N VAL A 212 29.43 -42.10 0.31
CA VAL A 212 30.33 -41.59 1.37
C VAL A 212 31.73 -42.06 1.06
N ARG A 213 32.56 -41.21 0.47
CA ARG A 213 34.01 -41.45 0.39
C ARG A 213 34.58 -41.42 1.80
N LYS A 214 34.83 -42.57 2.38
CA LYS A 214 35.74 -42.70 3.54
C LYS A 214 37.12 -42.25 3.11
N LYS A 215 37.60 -41.12 3.62
CA LYS A 215 39.01 -40.79 3.64
C LYS A 215 39.70 -41.76 4.60
N GLU A 216 40.43 -42.71 4.07
CA GLU A 216 41.39 -43.47 4.86
C GLU A 216 42.54 -42.53 5.22
N ALA A 217 42.79 -42.41 6.53
CA ALA A 217 43.95 -41.75 7.10
C ALA A 217 45.15 -42.73 6.97
N SER A 218 46.21 -42.24 6.38
CA SER A 218 47.57 -42.77 6.53
C SER A 218 48.47 -41.67 7.07
#